data_41c9ce1a95e8b7183cda0bea59fa256e
#
_entry.id   41c9ce1a95e8b7183cda0bea59fa256e
#
_cell.length_a   1.000
_cell.length_b   1.000
_cell.length_c   1.000
_cell.angle_alpha   90.00
_cell.angle_beta   90.00
_cell.angle_gamma   90.00
#
_symmetry.space_group_name_H-M   'P 1'
#
loop_
_entity.id
_entity.type
_entity.pdbx_description
1 polymer ?
#
loop_
_entity_poly.entity_id
_entity_poly.type
_entity_poly.pdbx_seq_one_letter_code
_entity_poly.pdbx_strand_id
1 'polypeptide(L)'
;MIRRLACAAALLALAACGGDGEYGRTSFVAAGDIASGCWRGDEATARLLDDIDAPVVATLGDNVYPSGTDREFRQCYDRSWGRFLDRTRPSVGNHEYKTKDASGYFNYFGERAGPRGKGWYSYDHEGWHLVVLNSDEPLDRGTEQHQWLVRDLERNRGTKCTLAYFHHPRWSSGKHGGKERVLDAYRALYDGGADVLLTGHDHHYERFAPLDPVGRVDPERGIRTFVVGTGGAPSYRMRATEPHSEALGDDVRGVLRMVFHPDRYEWEFVAIPGRRFHDEGRGECH
;
A
#
# COMPACT_ATOMS: atom_id res chain seq x y z
N MET A 1 38.92 -72.10 7.10
CA MET A 1 38.00 -71.28 6.25
C MET A 1 37.11 -70.53 7.18
N ILE A 2 37.41 -69.25 7.41
CA ILE A 2 36.62 -68.38 8.30
C ILE A 2 36.06 -67.27 7.42
N ARG A 3 34.77 -67.30 7.23
CA ARG A 3 34.00 -66.22 6.51
C ARG A 3 33.74 -65.06 7.47
N ARG A 4 34.28 -63.89 7.14
CA ARG A 4 33.97 -62.64 7.80
C ARG A 4 32.68 -62.08 7.21
N LEU A 5 31.65 -61.94 8.04
CA LEU A 5 30.48 -61.14 7.74
C LEU A 5 30.80 -59.64 7.92
N ALA A 6 30.58 -58.86 6.88
CA ALA A 6 30.66 -57.44 6.95
C ALA A 6 29.26 -56.89 7.27
N CYS A 7 29.08 -56.24 8.43
CA CYS A 7 27.90 -55.48 8.76
C CYS A 7 27.95 -54.12 8.04
N ALA A 8 27.06 -53.89 7.12
CA ALA A 8 26.79 -52.57 6.53
C ALA A 8 25.90 -51.76 7.47
N ALA A 9 26.44 -50.72 8.06
CA ALA A 9 25.66 -49.75 8.81
C ALA A 9 25.00 -48.78 7.84
N ALA A 10 23.68 -48.83 7.75
CA ALA A 10 22.87 -47.83 7.02
C ALA A 10 22.73 -46.60 7.90
N LEU A 11 23.35 -45.48 7.52
CA LEU A 11 23.04 -44.16 8.08
C LEU A 11 21.74 -43.67 7.49
N LEU A 12 20.67 -43.67 8.30
CA LEU A 12 19.45 -42.86 8.01
C LEU A 12 19.78 -41.40 8.24
N ALA A 13 19.88 -40.65 7.17
CA ALA A 13 19.82 -39.18 7.23
C ALA A 13 18.40 -38.78 7.49
N LEU A 14 18.10 -38.33 8.71
CA LEU A 14 16.88 -37.57 9.01
C LEU A 14 16.97 -36.21 8.30
N ALA A 15 16.26 -36.09 7.18
CA ALA A 15 15.95 -34.77 6.61
C ALA A 15 15.04 -34.06 7.60
N ALA A 16 15.56 -33.09 8.34
CA ALA A 16 14.76 -32.14 9.06
C ALA A 16 14.03 -31.29 8.03
N CYS A 17 12.73 -31.52 7.87
CA CYS A 17 11.84 -30.58 7.22
C CYS A 17 11.67 -29.37 8.14
N GLY A 18 12.62 -28.46 8.10
CA GLY A 18 12.44 -27.10 8.57
C GLY A 18 11.58 -26.39 7.51
N GLY A 19 10.32 -26.23 7.78
CA GLY A 19 9.45 -25.35 6.99
C GLY A 19 9.76 -23.90 7.36
N ASP A 20 10.90 -23.38 6.94
CA ASP A 20 11.09 -21.95 6.80
C ASP A 20 10.33 -21.58 5.52
N GLY A 21 9.14 -20.98 5.68
CA GLY A 21 8.43 -20.33 4.59
C GLY A 21 9.36 -19.27 4.03
N GLU A 22 9.97 -19.55 2.91
CA GLU A 22 10.80 -18.62 2.15
C GLU A 22 9.85 -17.56 1.57
N TYR A 23 9.47 -16.59 2.42
CA TYR A 23 8.81 -15.37 1.93
C TYR A 23 9.77 -14.72 0.96
N GLY A 24 9.37 -14.57 -0.27
CA GLY A 24 10.13 -13.89 -1.29
C GLY A 24 10.67 -12.54 -0.79
N ARG A 25 11.74 -12.05 -1.39
CA ARG A 25 12.30 -10.73 -1.07
C ARG A 25 11.18 -9.68 -1.17
N THR A 26 11.02 -8.86 -0.15
CA THR A 26 10.04 -7.76 -0.15
C THR A 26 10.28 -6.83 -1.32
N SER A 27 9.27 -6.61 -2.15
CA SER A 27 9.34 -5.69 -3.29
C SER A 27 8.87 -4.29 -2.93
N PHE A 28 7.89 -4.20 -2.01
CA PHE A 28 7.15 -2.99 -1.78
C PHE A 28 6.56 -2.96 -0.37
N VAL A 29 6.51 -1.79 0.26
CA VAL A 29 5.84 -1.60 1.55
C VAL A 29 5.02 -0.31 1.52
N ALA A 30 3.83 -0.30 2.13
CA ALA A 30 2.93 0.85 2.10
C ALA A 30 2.20 1.08 3.42
N ALA A 31 1.98 2.35 3.77
CA ALA A 31 0.94 2.83 4.68
C ALA A 31 0.68 4.32 4.46
N GLY A 32 -0.50 4.80 4.85
CA GLY A 32 -0.85 6.21 4.92
C GLY A 32 -1.10 6.66 6.35
N ASP A 33 -1.51 7.92 6.53
CA ASP A 33 -1.95 8.47 7.81
C ASP A 33 -0.85 8.35 8.89
N ILE A 34 0.29 9.04 8.63
CA ILE A 34 1.57 8.70 9.23
C ILE A 34 1.86 9.57 10.47
N ALA A 35 2.46 10.75 10.27
CA ALA A 35 3.05 11.54 11.34
C ALA A 35 2.02 12.50 11.97
N SER A 36 1.21 12.01 12.89
CA SER A 36 0.18 12.78 13.59
C SER A 36 0.72 13.44 14.86
N GLY A 37 0.99 14.74 14.80
CA GLY A 37 1.39 15.55 15.95
C GLY A 37 2.76 15.19 16.55
N CYS A 38 3.68 14.68 15.76
CA CYS A 38 5.00 14.19 16.17
C CYS A 38 4.92 13.13 17.29
N TRP A 39 3.90 12.30 17.27
CA TRP A 39 3.65 11.26 18.26
C TRP A 39 4.44 9.99 17.94
N ARG A 40 4.50 9.07 18.90
CA ARG A 40 5.27 7.81 18.77
C ARG A 40 4.68 6.78 17.81
N GLY A 41 3.48 7.02 17.24
CA GLY A 41 2.81 6.08 16.34
C GLY A 41 3.57 5.86 15.03
N ASP A 42 3.98 6.94 14.41
CA ASP A 42 4.79 6.95 13.19
C ASP A 42 6.20 6.38 13.39
N GLU A 43 6.81 6.64 14.55
CA GLU A 43 8.09 6.01 14.90
C GLU A 43 7.96 4.50 15.10
N ALA A 44 6.84 4.03 15.65
CA ALA A 44 6.63 2.59 15.82
C ALA A 44 6.53 1.85 14.49
N THR A 45 5.87 2.45 13.50
CA THR A 45 5.79 1.88 12.15
C THR A 45 7.07 2.08 11.34
N ALA A 46 7.77 3.20 11.54
CA ALA A 46 9.08 3.42 10.93
C ALA A 46 10.11 2.36 11.35
N ARG A 47 10.04 1.85 12.60
CA ARG A 47 10.89 0.73 13.04
C ARG A 47 10.63 -0.56 12.30
N LEU A 48 9.39 -0.81 11.87
CA LEU A 48 9.10 -1.95 10.98
C LEU A 48 9.84 -1.80 9.65
N LEU A 49 9.96 -0.56 9.14
CA LEU A 49 10.69 -0.29 7.90
C LEU A 49 12.21 -0.41 8.06
N ASP A 50 12.75 -0.25 9.26
CA ASP A 50 14.16 -0.52 9.54
C ASP A 50 14.47 -2.02 9.39
N ASP A 51 13.51 -2.90 9.74
CA ASP A 51 13.64 -4.35 9.65
C ASP A 51 13.21 -4.92 8.28
N ILE A 52 12.36 -4.20 7.53
CA ILE A 52 11.88 -4.61 6.21
C ILE A 52 12.76 -4.02 5.11
N ASP A 53 13.57 -4.86 4.48
CA ASP A 53 14.40 -4.47 3.33
C ASP A 53 13.54 -4.37 2.04
N ALA A 54 12.70 -3.33 1.95
CA ALA A 54 11.90 -3.04 0.77
C ALA A 54 12.55 -1.95 -0.08
N PRO A 55 12.75 -2.15 -1.39
CA PRO A 55 13.31 -1.14 -2.29
C PRO A 55 12.36 0.04 -2.53
N VAL A 56 11.06 -0.12 -2.29
CA VAL A 56 10.05 0.93 -2.41
C VAL A 56 9.23 1.05 -1.14
N VAL A 57 9.17 2.28 -0.60
CA VAL A 57 8.28 2.69 0.48
C VAL A 57 7.23 3.64 -0.11
N ALA A 58 5.99 3.18 -0.23
CA ALA A 58 4.88 3.99 -0.71
C ALA A 58 4.14 4.65 0.46
N THR A 59 3.85 5.93 0.36
CA THR A 59 2.94 6.57 1.31
C THR A 59 1.59 6.83 0.68
N LEU A 60 0.51 6.56 1.44
CA LEU A 60 -0.85 6.60 0.94
C LEU A 60 -1.58 7.90 1.34
N GLY A 61 -0.85 9.02 1.35
CA GLY A 61 -1.35 10.33 1.74
C GLY A 61 -1.40 10.57 3.25
N ASP A 62 -1.74 11.80 3.62
CA ASP A 62 -1.71 12.29 5.01
C ASP A 62 -0.38 11.92 5.69
N ASN A 63 0.70 12.33 5.03
CA ASN A 63 2.06 12.03 5.46
C ASN A 63 2.38 12.71 6.78
N VAL A 64 1.86 13.94 6.97
CA VAL A 64 2.06 14.70 8.21
C VAL A 64 0.84 15.52 8.59
N TYR A 65 0.56 15.57 9.88
CA TYR A 65 -0.56 16.29 10.48
C TYR A 65 -0.08 17.50 11.31
N PRO A 66 -1.00 18.51 11.57
CA PRO A 66 -2.38 18.57 11.09
C PRO A 66 -2.56 19.16 9.69
N SER A 67 -1.54 19.76 9.07
CA SER A 67 -1.72 20.65 7.90
C SER A 67 -0.70 20.48 6.78
N GLY A 68 0.24 19.54 6.87
CA GLY A 68 1.23 19.30 5.81
C GLY A 68 2.17 20.48 5.57
N THR A 69 2.49 21.26 6.60
CA THR A 69 3.43 22.40 6.46
C THR A 69 4.88 21.92 6.35
N ASP A 70 5.77 22.73 5.73
CA ASP A 70 7.22 22.49 5.73
C ASP A 70 7.79 22.23 7.13
N ARG A 71 7.23 22.93 8.14
CA ARG A 71 7.64 22.78 9.53
C ARG A 71 7.29 21.40 10.06
N GLU A 72 6.07 20.93 9.82
CA GLU A 72 5.59 19.63 10.28
C GLU A 72 6.36 18.51 9.60
N PHE A 73 6.61 18.59 8.29
CA PHE A 73 7.48 17.63 7.60
C PHE A 73 8.86 17.54 8.26
N ARG A 74 9.55 18.67 8.49
CA ARG A 74 10.88 18.65 9.12
C ARG A 74 10.89 18.24 10.58
N GLN A 75 9.84 18.55 11.35
CA GLN A 75 9.83 18.28 12.78
C GLN A 75 9.27 16.91 13.14
N CYS A 76 8.34 16.37 12.34
CA CYS A 76 7.65 15.14 12.64
C CYS A 76 8.02 14.02 11.66
N TYR A 77 7.65 14.14 10.41
CA TYR A 77 7.85 13.10 9.39
C TYR A 77 9.32 12.73 9.18
N ASP A 78 10.20 13.73 9.09
CA ASP A 78 11.63 13.56 8.83
C ASP A 78 12.33 12.68 9.89
N ARG A 79 11.86 12.73 11.11
CA ARG A 79 12.43 11.97 12.24
C ARG A 79 12.05 10.49 12.24
N SER A 80 10.95 10.17 11.59
CA SER A 80 10.42 8.81 11.51
C SER A 80 10.56 8.24 10.08
N TRP A 81 9.55 8.37 9.27
CA TRP A 81 9.53 7.87 7.89
C TRP A 81 10.49 8.60 6.95
N GLY A 82 10.89 9.82 7.27
CA GLY A 82 11.89 10.58 6.50
C GLY A 82 13.25 9.87 6.37
N ARG A 83 13.55 8.91 7.26
CA ARG A 83 14.75 8.05 7.16
C ARG A 83 14.80 7.23 5.87
N PHE A 84 13.64 7.02 5.24
CA PHE A 84 13.50 6.22 4.03
C PHE A 84 13.21 7.07 2.78
N LEU A 85 13.48 8.38 2.84
CA LEU A 85 13.15 9.34 1.78
C LEU A 85 13.73 8.95 0.42
N ASP A 86 14.91 8.37 0.39
CA ASP A 86 15.62 7.95 -0.83
C ASP A 86 14.85 6.92 -1.64
N ARG A 87 14.12 6.01 -0.97
CA ARG A 87 13.28 4.96 -1.57
C ARG A 87 11.78 5.24 -1.48
N THR A 88 11.38 6.43 -0.99
CA THR A 88 9.96 6.80 -0.87
C THR A 88 9.36 7.21 -2.20
N ARG A 89 8.14 6.71 -2.47
CA ARG A 89 7.25 7.08 -3.58
C ARG A 89 5.92 7.57 -2.99
N PRO A 90 5.77 8.88 -2.75
CA PRO A 90 4.67 9.39 -1.97
C PRO A 90 3.40 9.62 -2.78
N SER A 91 2.22 9.46 -2.16
CA SER A 91 1.00 10.14 -2.57
C SER A 91 0.63 11.25 -1.58
N VAL A 92 -0.15 12.21 -2.05
CA VAL A 92 -0.64 13.35 -1.25
C VAL A 92 -2.01 13.03 -0.65
N GLY A 93 -2.30 13.55 0.54
CA GLY A 93 -3.60 13.43 1.18
C GLY A 93 -4.23 14.80 1.52
N ASN A 94 -5.43 14.75 2.09
CA ASN A 94 -6.20 15.98 2.36
C ASN A 94 -5.59 16.87 3.46
N HIS A 95 -4.77 16.31 4.34
CA HIS A 95 -4.08 17.11 5.35
C HIS A 95 -2.96 17.96 4.74
N GLU A 96 -2.31 17.52 3.70
CA GLU A 96 -1.34 18.31 2.96
C GLU A 96 -1.99 19.51 2.27
N TYR A 97 -3.23 19.37 1.79
CA TYR A 97 -3.99 20.45 1.14
C TYR A 97 -4.56 21.52 2.11
N LYS A 98 -4.44 21.32 3.44
CA LYS A 98 -4.67 22.40 4.41
C LYS A 98 -3.59 23.48 4.34
N THR A 99 -2.43 23.16 3.83
CA THR A 99 -1.42 24.14 3.38
C THR A 99 -1.66 24.41 1.91
N LYS A 100 -1.66 25.71 1.54
CA LYS A 100 -1.98 26.15 0.19
C LYS A 100 -1.19 25.36 -0.87
N ASP A 101 -1.92 24.79 -1.84
CA ASP A 101 -1.41 24.03 -2.96
C ASP A 101 -0.52 22.84 -2.52
N ALA A 102 -0.77 22.28 -1.34
CA ALA A 102 0.03 21.25 -0.70
C ALA A 102 1.53 21.55 -0.72
N SER A 103 1.90 22.84 -0.56
CA SER A 103 3.27 23.30 -0.83
C SER A 103 4.31 22.63 0.05
N GLY A 104 3.99 22.31 1.32
CA GLY A 104 4.91 21.60 2.20
C GLY A 104 5.25 20.19 1.71
N TYR A 105 4.27 19.47 1.17
CA TYR A 105 4.46 18.16 0.55
C TYR A 105 5.39 18.22 -0.67
N PHE A 106 5.10 19.13 -1.61
CA PHE A 106 5.93 19.30 -2.80
C PHE A 106 7.33 19.84 -2.50
N ASN A 107 7.48 20.65 -1.45
CA ASN A 107 8.80 21.13 -1.01
C ASN A 107 9.62 19.98 -0.39
N TYR A 108 8.98 19.12 0.40
CA TYR A 108 9.67 18.04 1.12
C TYR A 108 10.06 16.89 0.19
N PHE A 109 9.13 16.39 -0.61
CA PHE A 109 9.39 15.24 -1.47
C PHE A 109 10.06 15.60 -2.80
N GLY A 110 9.95 16.86 -3.25
CA GLY A 110 10.56 17.33 -4.50
C GLY A 110 10.07 16.51 -5.71
N GLU A 111 10.97 16.05 -6.54
CA GLU A 111 10.68 15.27 -7.75
C GLU A 111 10.00 13.91 -7.46
N ARG A 112 10.15 13.39 -6.25
CA ARG A 112 9.48 12.13 -5.84
C ARG A 112 7.97 12.24 -5.79
N ALA A 113 7.45 13.46 -5.60
CA ALA A 113 6.02 13.76 -5.62
C ALA A 113 5.41 13.83 -7.03
N GLY A 114 6.19 13.50 -8.06
CA GLY A 114 5.81 13.73 -9.45
C GLY A 114 5.86 15.22 -9.85
N PRO A 115 5.24 15.63 -10.94
CA PRO A 115 5.21 17.01 -11.38
C PRO A 115 4.60 17.92 -10.31
N ARG A 116 5.32 18.99 -9.96
CA ARG A 116 4.91 19.92 -8.91
C ARG A 116 3.51 20.48 -9.18
N GLY A 117 2.68 20.47 -8.14
CA GLY A 117 1.29 20.92 -8.19
C GLY A 117 0.31 19.90 -8.76
N LYS A 118 0.80 18.75 -9.24
CA LYS A 118 -0.05 17.66 -9.74
C LYS A 118 -0.17 16.53 -8.72
N GLY A 119 0.93 15.97 -8.29
CA GLY A 119 0.94 14.87 -7.31
C GLY A 119 0.46 13.53 -7.86
N TRP A 120 0.39 13.40 -9.21
CA TRP A 120 0.15 12.12 -9.88
C TRP A 120 1.28 11.81 -10.86
N TYR A 121 1.66 10.54 -10.91
CA TYR A 121 2.76 10.01 -11.72
C TYR A 121 2.69 8.49 -11.79
N SER A 122 3.50 7.86 -12.63
CA SER A 122 3.66 6.43 -12.66
C SER A 122 5.14 6.04 -12.74
N TYR A 123 5.44 4.81 -12.40
CA TYR A 123 6.78 4.23 -12.50
C TYR A 123 6.69 2.71 -12.57
N ASP A 124 7.73 2.07 -13.13
CA ASP A 124 7.82 0.63 -13.17
C ASP A 124 8.76 0.11 -12.07
N HIS A 125 8.41 -1.01 -11.47
CA HIS A 125 9.21 -1.67 -10.46
C HIS A 125 9.00 -3.19 -10.52
N GLU A 126 10.10 -3.94 -10.65
CA GLU A 126 10.10 -5.41 -10.72
C GLU A 126 9.08 -5.99 -11.74
N GLY A 127 8.91 -5.33 -12.89
CA GLY A 127 8.00 -5.76 -13.95
C GLY A 127 6.52 -5.38 -13.73
N TRP A 128 6.22 -4.68 -12.66
CA TRP A 128 4.91 -4.10 -12.37
C TRP A 128 4.83 -2.65 -12.82
N HIS A 129 3.65 -2.23 -13.26
CA HIS A 129 3.33 -0.83 -13.48
C HIS A 129 2.65 -0.25 -12.25
N LEU A 130 3.23 0.82 -11.67
CA LEU A 130 2.72 1.45 -10.46
C LEU A 130 2.21 2.86 -10.78
N VAL A 131 0.95 3.11 -10.43
CA VAL A 131 0.23 4.36 -10.70
C VAL A 131 -0.07 5.08 -9.41
N VAL A 132 0.37 6.32 -9.29
CA VAL A 132 0.10 7.19 -8.15
C VAL A 132 -0.88 8.27 -8.58
N LEU A 133 -1.98 8.42 -7.85
CA LEU A 133 -2.97 9.46 -8.12
C LEU A 133 -3.07 10.44 -6.94
N ASN A 134 -3.61 11.62 -7.26
CA ASN A 134 -3.94 12.66 -6.30
C ASN A 134 -5.46 12.75 -6.15
N SER A 135 -5.98 12.13 -5.12
CA SER A 135 -7.42 12.07 -4.89
C SER A 135 -8.01 13.34 -4.25
N ASP A 136 -7.21 14.36 -3.99
CA ASP A 136 -7.66 15.70 -3.59
C ASP A 136 -7.89 16.64 -4.79
N GLU A 137 -7.32 16.32 -5.95
CA GLU A 137 -7.60 16.96 -7.22
C GLU A 137 -8.71 16.23 -8.00
N PRO A 138 -9.36 16.91 -8.96
CA PRO A 138 -10.44 16.30 -9.74
C PRO A 138 -10.04 15.03 -10.47
N LEU A 139 -10.81 13.96 -10.28
CA LEU A 139 -10.64 12.63 -10.88
C LEU A 139 -11.79 12.25 -11.81
N ASP A 140 -12.76 13.15 -11.97
CA ASP A 140 -13.93 12.94 -12.83
C ASP A 140 -13.50 12.76 -14.29
N ARG A 141 -14.33 12.06 -15.05
CA ARG A 141 -14.12 11.82 -16.48
C ARG A 141 -13.90 13.15 -17.23
N GLY A 142 -12.80 13.23 -17.97
CA GLY A 142 -12.45 14.39 -18.77
C GLY A 142 -11.55 15.42 -18.08
N THR A 143 -11.28 15.29 -16.78
CA THR A 143 -10.26 16.09 -16.08
C THR A 143 -8.85 15.77 -16.56
N GLU A 144 -7.89 16.65 -16.32
CA GLU A 144 -6.51 16.47 -16.75
C GLU A 144 -5.91 15.18 -16.22
N GLN A 145 -6.11 14.92 -14.91
CA GLN A 145 -5.60 13.73 -14.25
C GLN A 145 -6.25 12.45 -14.77
N HIS A 146 -7.58 12.44 -14.96
CA HIS A 146 -8.29 11.29 -15.53
C HIS A 146 -7.82 10.98 -16.97
N GLN A 147 -7.65 12.00 -17.81
CA GLN A 147 -7.15 11.82 -19.17
C GLN A 147 -5.70 11.30 -19.16
N TRP A 148 -4.87 11.79 -18.22
CA TRP A 148 -3.52 11.29 -18.04
C TRP A 148 -3.53 9.81 -17.64
N LEU A 149 -4.35 9.43 -16.64
CA LEU A 149 -4.50 8.04 -16.18
C LEU A 149 -4.88 7.10 -17.33
N VAL A 150 -5.91 7.44 -18.10
CA VAL A 150 -6.33 6.61 -19.24
C VAL A 150 -5.21 6.42 -20.26
N ARG A 151 -4.47 7.49 -20.60
CA ARG A 151 -3.33 7.39 -21.54
C ARG A 151 -2.17 6.61 -20.96
N ASP A 152 -1.93 6.69 -19.66
CA ASP A 152 -0.85 5.99 -18.99
C ASP A 152 -1.12 4.48 -18.97
N LEU A 153 -2.30 4.05 -18.56
CA LEU A 153 -2.73 2.65 -18.60
C LEU A 153 -2.71 2.08 -20.03
N GLU A 154 -3.16 2.86 -21.02
CA GLU A 154 -3.12 2.44 -22.42
C GLU A 154 -1.70 2.17 -22.93
N ARG A 155 -0.73 3.02 -22.57
CA ARG A 155 0.68 2.83 -22.93
C ARG A 155 1.30 1.60 -22.28
N ASN A 156 0.79 1.22 -21.13
CA ASN A 156 1.33 0.12 -20.31
C ASN A 156 0.50 -1.17 -20.39
N ARG A 157 -0.43 -1.29 -21.35
CA ARG A 157 -1.26 -2.51 -21.55
C ARG A 157 -0.47 -3.80 -21.71
N GLY A 158 0.80 -3.72 -22.08
CA GLY A 158 1.69 -4.89 -22.16
C GLY A 158 2.24 -5.37 -20.83
N THR A 159 2.09 -4.58 -19.77
CA THR A 159 2.52 -4.97 -18.42
C THR A 159 1.45 -5.86 -17.80
N LYS A 160 1.85 -7.03 -17.32
CA LYS A 160 0.90 -8.04 -16.81
C LYS A 160 0.23 -7.62 -15.52
N CYS A 161 0.93 -6.91 -14.64
CA CYS A 161 0.45 -6.54 -13.31
C CYS A 161 0.49 -5.04 -13.11
N THR A 162 -0.60 -4.46 -12.61
CA THR A 162 -0.71 -3.03 -12.33
C THR A 162 -1.23 -2.80 -10.90
N LEU A 163 -0.51 -1.97 -10.15
CA LEU A 163 -0.92 -1.50 -8.83
C LEU A 163 -1.11 0.01 -8.84
N ALA A 164 -2.25 0.48 -8.34
CA ALA A 164 -2.48 1.90 -8.13
C ALA A 164 -2.54 2.25 -6.64
N TYR A 165 -2.18 3.49 -6.28
CA TYR A 165 -2.41 3.98 -4.93
C TYR A 165 -2.65 5.49 -4.87
N PHE A 166 -3.51 5.88 -3.94
CA PHE A 166 -3.86 7.24 -3.61
C PHE A 166 -4.56 7.31 -2.24
N HIS A 167 -4.90 8.50 -1.76
CA HIS A 167 -5.34 8.67 -0.38
C HIS A 167 -6.77 8.19 -0.11
N HIS A 168 -7.79 8.69 -0.83
CA HIS A 168 -9.20 8.46 -0.50
C HIS A 168 -9.72 7.12 -1.02
N PRO A 169 -10.26 6.23 -0.18
CA PRO A 169 -10.76 4.92 -0.60
C PRO A 169 -12.06 5.02 -1.40
N ARG A 170 -12.26 4.10 -2.35
CA ARG A 170 -13.56 3.87 -2.99
C ARG A 170 -14.51 3.11 -2.06
N TRP A 171 -14.00 2.17 -1.29
CA TRP A 171 -14.69 1.35 -0.33
C TRP A 171 -13.99 1.44 1.03
N SER A 172 -14.75 1.63 2.10
CA SER A 172 -14.21 1.67 3.47
C SER A 172 -15.30 1.52 4.51
N SER A 173 -15.10 0.66 5.48
CA SER A 173 -15.91 0.55 6.70
C SER A 173 -15.58 1.62 7.74
N GLY A 174 -14.61 2.48 7.45
CA GLY A 174 -14.12 3.50 8.36
C GLY A 174 -15.09 4.66 8.58
N LYS A 175 -14.68 5.57 9.45
CA LYS A 175 -15.48 6.73 9.86
C LYS A 175 -15.89 7.62 8.70
N HIS A 176 -15.00 7.75 7.72
CA HIS A 176 -15.20 8.62 6.57
C HIS A 176 -15.90 7.92 5.40
N GLY A 177 -15.90 6.57 5.40
CA GLY A 177 -16.52 5.74 4.37
C GLY A 177 -15.90 5.90 2.99
N GLY A 178 -16.37 5.09 2.06
CA GLY A 178 -15.96 5.16 0.65
C GLY A 178 -16.36 6.48 -0.02
N LYS A 179 -15.61 6.88 -1.05
CA LYS A 179 -15.79 8.17 -1.74
C LYS A 179 -16.22 7.99 -3.19
N GLU A 180 -17.40 8.52 -3.52
CA GLU A 180 -17.92 8.53 -4.90
C GLU A 180 -17.03 9.35 -5.84
N ARG A 181 -16.38 10.41 -5.36
CA ARG A 181 -15.51 11.27 -6.17
C ARG A 181 -14.32 10.54 -6.83
N VAL A 182 -13.96 9.36 -6.37
CA VAL A 182 -12.91 8.54 -6.98
C VAL A 182 -13.45 7.47 -7.94
N LEU A 183 -14.77 7.43 -8.17
CA LEU A 183 -15.42 6.39 -8.97
C LEU A 183 -14.91 6.36 -10.42
N ASP A 184 -14.74 7.51 -11.06
CA ASP A 184 -14.30 7.54 -12.47
C ASP A 184 -12.83 7.11 -12.60
N ALA A 185 -11.97 7.44 -11.63
CA ALA A 185 -10.61 6.88 -11.58
C ALA A 185 -10.63 5.36 -11.33
N TYR A 186 -11.49 4.88 -10.41
CA TYR A 186 -11.63 3.44 -10.16
C TYR A 186 -12.10 2.69 -11.43
N ARG A 187 -13.05 3.28 -12.18
CA ARG A 187 -13.49 2.73 -13.48
C ARG A 187 -12.34 2.68 -14.49
N ALA A 188 -11.57 3.77 -14.60
CA ALA A 188 -10.44 3.81 -15.52
C ALA A 188 -9.37 2.76 -15.15
N LEU A 189 -9.09 2.57 -13.86
CA LEU A 189 -8.20 1.53 -13.36
C LEU A 189 -8.71 0.12 -13.70
N TYR A 190 -9.99 -0.14 -13.44
CA TYR A 190 -10.64 -1.43 -13.75
C TYR A 190 -10.63 -1.70 -15.26
N ASP A 191 -11.00 -0.73 -16.09
CA ASP A 191 -11.00 -0.85 -17.54
C ASP A 191 -9.58 -1.02 -18.10
N GLY A 192 -8.58 -0.46 -17.42
CA GLY A 192 -7.16 -0.56 -17.74
C GLY A 192 -6.47 -1.82 -17.21
N GLY A 193 -7.20 -2.70 -16.49
CA GLY A 193 -6.66 -3.95 -15.98
C GLY A 193 -5.79 -3.81 -14.73
N ALA A 194 -6.11 -2.88 -13.83
CA ALA A 194 -5.41 -2.79 -12.55
C ALA A 194 -5.82 -3.92 -11.60
N ASP A 195 -4.84 -4.57 -10.98
CA ASP A 195 -5.03 -5.73 -10.09
C ASP A 195 -5.21 -5.33 -8.63
N VAL A 196 -4.47 -4.29 -8.19
CA VAL A 196 -4.40 -3.87 -6.79
C VAL A 196 -4.61 -2.36 -6.66
N LEU A 197 -5.38 -1.96 -5.64
CA LEU A 197 -5.51 -0.58 -5.22
C LEU A 197 -5.21 -0.45 -3.73
N LEU A 198 -4.29 0.48 -3.37
CA LEU A 198 -3.99 0.80 -1.99
C LEU A 198 -4.47 2.23 -1.67
N THR A 199 -5.07 2.40 -0.50
CA THR A 199 -5.58 3.70 -0.02
C THR A 199 -5.31 3.90 1.47
N GLY A 200 -5.43 5.15 1.94
CA GLY A 200 -5.36 5.54 3.35
C GLY A 200 -6.67 6.17 3.83
N HIS A 201 -6.57 7.36 4.46
CA HIS A 201 -7.64 8.24 4.87
C HIS A 201 -8.47 7.75 6.07
N ASP A 202 -8.92 6.53 6.06
CA ASP A 202 -9.54 5.90 7.22
C ASP A 202 -8.47 5.14 8.03
N HIS A 203 -8.33 5.50 9.31
CA HIS A 203 -7.23 5.06 10.17
C HIS A 203 -7.44 3.63 10.68
N HIS A 204 -7.44 2.67 9.75
CA HIS A 204 -7.57 1.25 10.02
C HIS A 204 -6.93 0.43 8.89
N TYR A 205 -6.87 -0.87 9.07
CA TYR A 205 -6.58 -1.80 7.99
C TYR A 205 -7.88 -2.45 7.52
N GLU A 206 -8.08 -2.50 6.20
CA GLU A 206 -9.17 -3.27 5.62
C GLU A 206 -8.78 -3.81 4.25
N ARG A 207 -9.19 -5.04 3.96
CA ARG A 207 -9.01 -5.65 2.65
C ARG A 207 -10.35 -6.16 2.12
N PHE A 208 -10.62 -5.81 0.88
CA PHE A 208 -11.82 -6.23 0.17
C PHE A 208 -11.54 -7.40 -0.78
N ALA A 209 -12.58 -8.16 -1.11
CA ALA A 209 -12.58 -9.05 -2.27
C ALA A 209 -12.27 -8.23 -3.54
N PRO A 210 -11.81 -8.87 -4.65
CA PRO A 210 -11.71 -8.17 -5.93
C PRO A 210 -13.08 -7.67 -6.37
N LEU A 211 -13.23 -6.35 -6.56
CA LEU A 211 -14.51 -5.71 -6.86
C LEU A 211 -14.51 -5.04 -8.24
N ASP A 212 -15.68 -5.07 -8.89
CA ASP A 212 -15.98 -4.24 -10.04
C ASP A 212 -16.32 -2.79 -9.61
N PRO A 213 -16.43 -1.82 -10.54
CA PRO A 213 -16.70 -0.41 -10.19
C PRO A 213 -18.03 -0.14 -9.48
N VAL A 214 -18.96 -1.08 -9.49
CA VAL A 214 -20.25 -0.96 -8.78
C VAL A 214 -20.31 -1.77 -7.48
N GLY A 215 -19.18 -2.38 -7.07
CA GLY A 215 -19.02 -3.07 -5.80
C GLY A 215 -19.46 -4.53 -5.79
N ARG A 216 -19.57 -5.17 -6.94
CA ARG A 216 -19.81 -6.60 -7.03
C ARG A 216 -18.48 -7.36 -7.06
N VAL A 217 -18.46 -8.52 -6.44
CA VAL A 217 -17.28 -9.41 -6.50
C VAL A 217 -17.06 -9.87 -7.95
N ASP A 218 -15.87 -9.63 -8.44
CA ASP A 218 -15.40 -10.00 -9.77
C ASP A 218 -14.03 -10.70 -9.65
N PRO A 219 -14.00 -12.02 -9.54
CA PRO A 219 -12.74 -12.75 -9.36
C PRO A 219 -11.81 -12.72 -10.58
N GLU A 220 -12.35 -12.42 -11.78
CA GLU A 220 -11.59 -12.47 -13.04
C GLU A 220 -10.92 -11.14 -13.38
N ARG A 221 -11.56 -10.02 -13.02
CA ARG A 221 -11.11 -8.68 -13.41
C ARG A 221 -11.18 -7.62 -12.31
N GLY A 222 -11.72 -8.01 -11.15
CA GLY A 222 -11.94 -7.10 -10.04
C GLY A 222 -10.63 -6.60 -9.43
N ILE A 223 -10.63 -5.36 -8.97
CA ILE A 223 -9.48 -4.77 -8.27
C ILE A 223 -9.53 -5.18 -6.80
N ARG A 224 -8.47 -5.82 -6.30
CA ARG A 224 -8.30 -6.06 -4.86
C ARG A 224 -7.88 -4.76 -4.17
N THR A 225 -8.75 -4.28 -3.30
CA THR A 225 -8.52 -3.00 -2.61
C THR A 225 -8.11 -3.20 -1.17
N PHE A 226 -7.12 -2.39 -0.73
CA PHE A 226 -6.67 -2.31 0.65
C PHE A 226 -6.80 -0.87 1.14
N VAL A 227 -7.35 -0.71 2.36
CA VAL A 227 -7.23 0.51 3.16
C VAL A 227 -6.13 0.27 4.17
N VAL A 228 -5.08 1.10 4.15
CA VAL A 228 -3.89 0.95 5.00
C VAL A 228 -3.56 2.29 5.64
N GLY A 229 -4.55 2.89 6.32
CA GLY A 229 -4.39 4.14 7.08
C GLY A 229 -3.77 3.92 8.46
N THR A 230 -2.74 3.08 8.52
CA THR A 230 -2.19 2.51 9.74
C THR A 230 -0.79 3.00 10.09
N GLY A 231 -0.29 4.01 9.35
CA GLY A 231 1.10 4.50 9.42
C GLY A 231 1.49 5.19 10.71
N GLY A 232 0.51 5.59 11.56
CA GLY A 232 0.84 6.19 12.86
C GLY A 232 -0.24 7.06 13.48
N ALA A 233 -1.16 7.61 12.70
CA ALA A 233 -2.28 8.40 13.21
C ALA A 233 -3.16 7.59 14.20
N PRO A 234 -3.86 8.26 15.12
CA PRO A 234 -4.75 7.58 16.04
C PRO A 234 -5.88 6.84 15.32
N SER A 235 -6.02 5.54 15.60
CA SER A 235 -7.13 4.74 15.09
C SER A 235 -8.47 5.15 15.74
N TYR A 236 -9.57 4.80 15.09
CA TYR A 236 -10.92 4.99 15.64
C TYR A 236 -11.77 3.74 15.39
N ARG A 237 -12.78 3.56 16.25
CA ARG A 237 -13.65 2.38 16.18
C ARG A 237 -14.54 2.41 14.95
N MET A 238 -14.67 1.27 14.32
CA MET A 238 -15.62 1.02 13.26
C MET A 238 -17.06 1.04 13.74
N ARG A 239 -17.98 1.40 12.87
CA ARG A 239 -19.43 1.41 13.16
C ARG A 239 -20.17 0.25 12.49
N ALA A 240 -19.73 -0.12 11.30
CA ALA A 240 -20.30 -1.18 10.49
C ALA A 240 -19.22 -1.73 9.57
N THR A 241 -19.42 -2.91 9.01
CA THR A 241 -18.54 -3.51 8.02
C THR A 241 -19.18 -3.38 6.64
N GLU A 242 -18.44 -2.86 5.67
CA GLU A 242 -18.88 -2.78 4.28
C GLU A 242 -19.02 -4.18 3.67
N PRO A 243 -19.94 -4.37 2.72
CA PRO A 243 -20.03 -5.61 1.98
C PRO A 243 -18.70 -5.99 1.32
N HIS A 244 -18.41 -7.30 1.32
CA HIS A 244 -17.20 -7.88 0.70
C HIS A 244 -15.87 -7.49 1.37
N SER A 245 -15.89 -6.89 2.57
CA SER A 245 -14.73 -6.78 3.44
C SER A 245 -14.31 -8.18 3.91
N GLU A 246 -13.08 -8.58 3.63
CA GLU A 246 -12.54 -9.92 3.95
C GLU A 246 -11.63 -9.91 5.17
N ALA A 247 -10.99 -8.79 5.47
CA ALA A 247 -10.15 -8.59 6.66
C ALA A 247 -10.30 -7.17 7.16
N LEU A 248 -10.45 -6.99 8.48
CA LEU A 248 -10.68 -5.70 9.13
C LEU A 248 -9.96 -5.62 10.46
N GLY A 249 -9.07 -4.65 10.60
CA GLY A 249 -8.37 -4.31 11.84
C GLY A 249 -8.60 -2.85 12.22
N ASP A 250 -9.40 -2.58 13.26
CA ASP A 250 -9.83 -1.23 13.64
C ASP A 250 -8.97 -0.54 14.71
N ASP A 251 -8.13 -1.28 15.44
CA ASP A 251 -7.16 -0.73 16.40
C ASP A 251 -5.77 -1.30 16.14
N VAL A 252 -5.31 -1.14 14.91
CA VAL A 252 -4.01 -1.64 14.49
C VAL A 252 -3.15 -0.50 13.92
N ARG A 253 -1.84 -0.62 14.12
CA ARG A 253 -0.82 0.13 13.41
C ARG A 253 0.15 -0.84 12.79
N GLY A 254 0.63 -0.51 11.61
CA GLY A 254 1.50 -1.39 10.87
C GLY A 254 1.65 -0.92 9.43
N VAL A 255 2.24 -1.77 8.63
CA VAL A 255 2.47 -1.53 7.21
C VAL A 255 2.03 -2.75 6.39
N LEU A 256 1.57 -2.52 5.17
CA LEU A 256 1.33 -3.57 4.20
C LEU A 256 2.65 -3.86 3.47
N ARG A 257 3.14 -5.09 3.61
CA ARG A 257 4.27 -5.63 2.88
C ARG A 257 3.75 -6.38 1.66
N MET A 258 4.40 -6.22 0.50
CA MET A 258 4.08 -6.96 -0.71
C MET A 258 5.32 -7.55 -1.36
N VAL A 259 5.14 -8.73 -1.96
CA VAL A 259 6.11 -9.39 -2.83
C VAL A 259 5.52 -9.45 -4.23
N PHE A 260 6.22 -8.89 -5.19
CA PHE A 260 5.82 -8.89 -6.60
C PHE A 260 6.44 -10.07 -7.34
N HIS A 261 5.63 -10.72 -8.16
CA HIS A 261 6.04 -11.75 -9.10
C HIS A 261 5.59 -11.34 -10.51
N PRO A 262 6.06 -11.99 -11.57
CA PRO A 262 5.70 -11.60 -12.94
C PRO A 262 4.21 -11.67 -13.27
N ASP A 263 3.43 -12.46 -12.53
CA ASP A 263 2.02 -12.76 -12.82
C ASP A 263 1.13 -12.83 -11.57
N ARG A 264 1.69 -12.58 -10.38
CA ARG A 264 0.98 -12.65 -9.11
C ARG A 264 1.63 -11.79 -8.05
N TYR A 265 0.98 -11.64 -6.91
CA TYR A 265 1.49 -10.93 -5.74
C TYR A 265 1.15 -11.67 -4.44
N GLU A 266 1.97 -11.42 -3.43
CA GLU A 266 1.72 -11.83 -2.06
C GLU A 266 1.63 -10.58 -1.18
N TRP A 267 0.84 -10.65 -0.12
CA TRP A 267 0.77 -9.58 0.88
C TRP A 267 0.81 -10.12 2.28
N GLU A 268 1.29 -9.26 3.18
CA GLU A 268 1.29 -9.47 4.62
C GLU A 268 1.09 -8.11 5.31
N PHE A 269 0.12 -8.02 6.23
CA PHE A 269 0.04 -6.88 7.11
C PHE A 269 0.95 -7.09 8.32
N VAL A 270 2.03 -6.32 8.41
CA VAL A 270 3.01 -6.36 9.47
C VAL A 270 2.61 -5.37 10.56
N ALA A 271 2.01 -5.86 11.63
CA ALA A 271 1.59 -5.03 12.77
C ALA A 271 2.77 -4.67 13.67
N ILE A 272 2.69 -3.51 14.35
CA ILE A 272 3.65 -3.15 15.39
C ILE A 272 3.61 -4.17 16.56
N PRO A 273 4.73 -4.39 17.27
CA PRO A 273 4.79 -5.34 18.38
C PRO A 273 3.68 -5.13 19.41
N GLY A 274 3.09 -6.25 19.86
CA GLY A 274 2.02 -6.25 20.87
C GLY A 274 0.60 -6.18 20.31
N ARG A 275 0.42 -6.07 19.00
CA ARG A 275 -0.88 -6.20 18.33
C ARG A 275 -1.03 -7.61 17.75
N ARG A 276 -2.27 -8.16 17.79
CA ARG A 276 -2.54 -9.55 17.39
C ARG A 276 -3.21 -9.67 16.02
N PHE A 277 -3.41 -8.56 15.34
CA PHE A 277 -4.02 -8.58 14.01
C PHE A 277 -3.01 -9.10 12.98
N HIS A 278 -3.49 -9.96 12.12
CA HIS A 278 -2.71 -10.57 11.03
C HIS A 278 -3.61 -10.73 9.81
N ASP A 279 -3.13 -10.39 8.65
CA ASP A 279 -3.73 -10.65 7.35
C ASP A 279 -2.62 -10.90 6.34
N GLU A 280 -2.68 -12.03 5.67
CA GLU A 280 -1.76 -12.41 4.61
C GLU A 280 -2.49 -13.15 3.50
N GLY A 281 -1.88 -13.21 2.33
CA GLY A 281 -2.43 -13.95 1.21
C GLY A 281 -1.69 -13.72 -0.09
N ARG A 282 -2.32 -14.19 -1.17
CA ARG A 282 -1.82 -14.04 -2.54
C ARG A 282 -2.96 -13.75 -3.51
N GLY A 283 -2.62 -13.10 -4.63
CA GLY A 283 -3.53 -12.86 -5.75
C GLY A 283 -2.80 -13.02 -7.08
N GLU A 284 -3.53 -13.42 -8.10
CA GLU A 284 -3.03 -13.48 -9.47
C GLU A 284 -3.30 -12.15 -10.18
N CYS A 285 -2.46 -11.79 -11.16
CA CYS A 285 -2.72 -10.66 -12.05
C CYS A 285 -3.54 -11.12 -13.26
N HIS A 286 -4.44 -10.28 -13.75
CA HIS A 286 -5.37 -10.60 -14.83
C HIS A 286 -5.08 -9.85 -16.15
#